data_a48a541c4e5a83f0d6494b1754f4c915
#
_entry.id   a48a541c4e5a83f0d6494b1754f4c915
#
_cell.length_a   1.000
_cell.length_b   1.000
_cell.length_c   1.000
_cell.angle_alpha   90.00
_cell.angle_beta   90.00
_cell.angle_gamma   90.00
#
_symmetry.space_group_name_H-M   'P 1'
#
loop_
_entity.id
_entity.type
_entity.pdbx_description
1 polymer ?
#
loop_
_entity_poly.entity_id
_entity_poly.type
_entity_poly.pdbx_seq_one_letter_code
_entity_poly.pdbx_strand_id
1 'polypeptide(L)'
;MIYDCFLYYDEDMLLSLRLHTLSDVVDKFVIVESTHTFTGKPKPLNFNRDKFAEFADKIIYVVFDRPPHADAWQNEADTRNAIMDGLKQARPDDLILISDVDEIFNPQVIPTIRSSKLCTTIYQNFYNYQFNLQVFNTDDTPRQCKLPKALSYKNLVNFFDGQPEMLRNVKRSAIRKNWLKWRWLKWNTRVIQQGGWHFSWIMTPQRIAEKMSSISHTEYDLPEFNNPEHIMKVIAQAEDIWGRDRKLVAQPLSHSTFPCHLVDNQQAFSQFLKL
;
A
#
# COMPACT_ATOMS: atom_id res chain seq x y z
N MET A 1 -9.93 -16.04 10.21
CA MET A 1 -8.64 -15.87 9.53
C MET A 1 -8.38 -14.39 9.28
N ILE A 2 -7.12 -14.00 9.03
CA ILE A 2 -6.71 -12.65 8.68
C ILE A 2 -6.08 -12.71 7.28
N TYR A 3 -6.66 -11.97 6.36
CA TYR A 3 -6.20 -11.83 4.98
C TYR A 3 -5.55 -10.46 4.80
N ASP A 4 -4.33 -10.41 4.29
CA ASP A 4 -3.65 -9.19 3.89
C ASP A 4 -3.64 -9.10 2.36
N CYS A 5 -4.33 -8.09 1.80
CA CYS A 5 -4.67 -7.99 0.39
C CYS A 5 -4.09 -6.72 -0.23
N PHE A 6 -3.32 -6.89 -1.30
CA PHE A 6 -2.64 -5.78 -1.96
C PHE A 6 -2.37 -6.06 -3.44
N LEU A 7 -2.07 -4.98 -4.17
CA LEU A 7 -1.60 -5.04 -5.55
C LEU A 7 -0.08 -5.16 -5.57
N TYR A 8 0.43 -5.89 -6.55
CA TYR A 8 1.86 -6.06 -6.77
C TYR A 8 2.20 -5.75 -8.23
N TYR A 9 3.32 -5.09 -8.44
CA TYR A 9 3.85 -4.80 -9.77
C TYR A 9 5.23 -5.44 -9.99
N ASP A 10 6.25 -5.04 -9.18
CA ASP A 10 7.63 -5.57 -9.21
C ASP A 10 8.42 -5.20 -7.94
N GLU A 11 7.72 -4.88 -6.87
CA GLU A 11 8.32 -4.39 -5.63
C GLU A 11 8.80 -5.54 -4.73
N ASP A 12 9.64 -6.45 -5.23
CA ASP A 12 10.13 -7.65 -4.50
C ASP A 12 10.68 -7.33 -3.11
N MET A 13 11.45 -6.25 -2.98
CA MET A 13 12.04 -5.84 -1.69
C MET A 13 10.97 -5.44 -0.67
N LEU A 14 9.98 -4.66 -1.09
CA LEU A 14 8.86 -4.26 -0.23
C LEU A 14 7.96 -5.44 0.08
N LEU A 15 7.73 -6.32 -0.88
CA LEU A 15 6.99 -7.56 -0.68
C LEU A 15 7.69 -8.45 0.35
N SER A 16 9.00 -8.65 0.23
CA SER A 16 9.79 -9.41 1.22
C SER A 16 9.66 -8.81 2.62
N LEU A 17 9.86 -7.50 2.74
CA LEU A 17 9.71 -6.79 4.03
C LEU A 17 8.30 -6.97 4.62
N ARG A 18 7.25 -6.87 3.78
CA ARG A 18 5.86 -7.04 4.19
C ARG A 18 5.58 -8.44 4.70
N LEU A 19 5.98 -9.46 3.94
CA LEU A 19 5.76 -10.86 4.30
C LEU A 19 6.44 -11.20 5.63
N HIS A 20 7.72 -10.86 5.80
CA HIS A 20 8.44 -11.08 7.06
C HIS A 20 7.85 -10.30 8.24
N THR A 21 7.37 -9.08 8.00
CA THR A 21 6.77 -8.26 9.07
C THR A 21 5.44 -8.82 9.56
N LEU A 22 4.64 -9.42 8.66
CA LEU A 22 3.24 -9.76 8.95
C LEU A 22 2.98 -11.25 9.07
N SER A 23 3.93 -12.14 8.72
CA SER A 23 3.71 -13.58 8.65
C SER A 23 3.21 -14.22 9.95
N ASP A 24 3.59 -13.68 11.11
CA ASP A 24 3.18 -14.23 12.41
C ASP A 24 1.72 -13.91 12.78
N VAL A 25 1.15 -12.88 12.15
CA VAL A 25 -0.20 -12.38 12.49
C VAL A 25 -1.20 -12.50 11.35
N VAL A 26 -0.74 -12.75 10.11
CA VAL A 26 -1.55 -12.91 8.91
C VAL A 26 -1.63 -14.39 8.52
N ASP A 27 -2.83 -14.86 8.25
CA ASP A 27 -3.06 -16.24 7.81
C ASP A 27 -2.84 -16.41 6.30
N LYS A 28 -3.26 -15.41 5.49
CA LYS A 28 -3.15 -15.44 4.03
C LYS A 28 -2.80 -14.06 3.46
N PHE A 29 -1.90 -14.05 2.48
CA PHE A 29 -1.55 -12.89 1.66
C PHE A 29 -2.20 -13.03 0.29
N VAL A 30 -3.10 -12.13 -0.06
CA VAL A 30 -3.72 -12.07 -1.39
C VAL A 30 -2.96 -11.05 -2.22
N ILE A 31 -2.16 -11.56 -3.17
CA ILE A 31 -1.32 -10.78 -4.06
C ILE A 31 -2.00 -10.72 -5.42
N VAL A 32 -2.39 -9.53 -5.86
CA VAL A 32 -3.01 -9.34 -7.19
C VAL A 32 -2.00 -8.66 -8.11
N GLU A 33 -1.76 -9.28 -9.26
CA GLU A 33 -0.91 -8.73 -10.32
C GLU A 33 -1.68 -8.69 -11.65
N SER A 34 -1.62 -7.53 -12.33
CA SER A 34 -2.22 -7.36 -13.65
C SER A 34 -1.23 -7.69 -14.77
N THR A 35 -1.75 -8.18 -15.91
CA THR A 35 -0.99 -8.35 -17.17
C THR A 35 -0.74 -7.04 -17.91
N HIS A 36 -1.30 -5.92 -17.41
CA HIS A 36 -1.14 -4.59 -17.97
C HIS A 36 -0.78 -3.58 -16.88
N THR A 37 -0.09 -2.50 -17.26
CA THR A 37 0.07 -1.31 -16.41
C THR A 37 -1.27 -0.60 -16.25
N PHE A 38 -1.38 0.31 -15.29
CA PHE A 38 -2.61 1.13 -15.17
C PHE A 38 -2.82 2.04 -16.38
N THR A 39 -1.74 2.42 -17.09
CA THR A 39 -1.84 3.16 -18.35
C THR A 39 -2.19 2.27 -19.56
N GLY A 40 -2.50 0.99 -19.35
CA GLY A 40 -2.99 0.07 -20.38
C GLY A 40 -1.89 -0.61 -21.21
N LYS A 41 -0.61 -0.43 -20.89
CA LYS A 41 0.49 -1.09 -21.61
C LYS A 41 0.64 -2.55 -21.14
N PRO A 42 0.78 -3.53 -22.04
CA PRO A 42 1.07 -4.90 -21.64
C PRO A 42 2.38 -4.99 -20.84
N LYS A 43 2.41 -5.86 -19.84
CA LYS A 43 3.61 -6.15 -19.04
C LYS A 43 3.71 -7.65 -18.73
N PRO A 44 4.92 -8.18 -18.52
CA PRO A 44 5.09 -9.53 -17.99
C PRO A 44 4.58 -9.59 -16.54
N LEU A 45 4.28 -10.82 -16.08
CA LEU A 45 4.06 -11.09 -14.67
C LEU A 45 5.43 -11.18 -13.98
N ASN A 46 5.61 -10.40 -12.92
CA ASN A 46 6.87 -10.25 -12.21
C ASN A 46 6.97 -11.10 -10.94
N PHE A 47 5.80 -11.52 -10.40
CA PHE A 47 5.79 -12.32 -9.17
C PHE A 47 6.46 -13.67 -9.38
N ASN A 48 7.55 -13.89 -8.66
CA ASN A 48 8.29 -15.15 -8.66
C ASN A 48 8.04 -15.90 -7.34
N ARG A 49 7.28 -17.01 -7.40
CA ARG A 49 6.93 -17.81 -6.24
C ARG A 49 8.16 -18.41 -5.53
N ASP A 50 9.21 -18.74 -6.27
CA ASP A 50 10.41 -19.37 -5.71
C ASP A 50 11.19 -18.42 -4.79
N LYS A 51 11.15 -17.13 -5.08
CA LYS A 51 11.76 -16.09 -4.19
C LYS A 51 11.08 -16.00 -2.83
N PHE A 52 9.82 -16.44 -2.73
CA PHE A 52 8.98 -16.34 -1.53
C PHE A 52 8.50 -17.73 -1.08
N ALA A 53 9.29 -18.77 -1.37
CA ALA A 53 8.92 -20.17 -1.09
C ALA A 53 8.60 -20.43 0.39
N GLU A 54 9.26 -19.75 1.31
CA GLU A 54 9.00 -19.83 2.76
C GLU A 54 7.58 -19.39 3.17
N PHE A 55 6.92 -18.56 2.34
CA PHE A 55 5.55 -18.09 2.55
C PHE A 55 4.53 -18.76 1.62
N ALA A 56 4.95 -19.78 0.83
CA ALA A 56 4.14 -20.37 -0.24
C ALA A 56 2.75 -20.83 0.24
N ASP A 57 2.67 -21.41 1.44
CA ASP A 57 1.41 -21.89 2.03
C ASP A 57 0.45 -20.77 2.44
N LYS A 58 0.96 -19.54 2.58
CA LYS A 58 0.17 -18.35 2.94
C LYS A 58 -0.21 -17.51 1.73
N ILE A 59 0.47 -17.65 0.59
CA ILE A 59 0.28 -16.80 -0.59
C ILE A 59 -0.88 -17.32 -1.46
N ILE A 60 -1.84 -16.45 -1.71
CA ILE A 60 -2.87 -16.59 -2.73
C ILE A 60 -2.54 -15.60 -3.84
N TYR A 61 -2.01 -16.10 -4.95
CA TYR A 61 -1.65 -15.27 -6.10
C TYR A 61 -2.80 -15.22 -7.12
N VAL A 62 -3.22 -13.99 -7.45
CA VAL A 62 -4.30 -13.70 -8.38
C VAL A 62 -3.77 -12.93 -9.58
N VAL A 63 -3.92 -13.50 -10.77
CA VAL A 63 -3.60 -12.82 -12.03
C VAL A 63 -4.85 -12.11 -12.54
N PHE A 64 -4.77 -10.80 -12.70
CA PHE A 64 -5.81 -10.00 -13.33
C PHE A 64 -5.47 -9.82 -14.81
N ASP A 65 -6.16 -10.62 -15.66
CA ASP A 65 -5.96 -10.65 -17.11
C ASP A 65 -7.25 -10.23 -17.82
N ARG A 66 -7.50 -8.93 -17.88
CA ARG A 66 -8.63 -8.35 -18.61
C ARG A 66 -8.13 -7.21 -19.50
N PRO A 67 -8.81 -6.98 -20.67
CA PRO A 67 -8.48 -5.84 -21.52
C PRO A 67 -8.52 -4.52 -20.74
N PRO A 68 -7.48 -3.67 -20.86
CA PRO A 68 -7.43 -2.41 -20.13
C PRO A 68 -8.42 -1.39 -20.72
N HIS A 69 -8.92 -0.51 -19.87
CA HIS A 69 -9.65 0.70 -20.25
C HIS A 69 -8.69 1.81 -20.67
N ALA A 70 -9.21 2.83 -21.36
CA ALA A 70 -8.46 4.05 -21.65
C ALA A 70 -8.17 4.88 -20.39
N ASP A 71 -8.99 4.74 -19.34
CA ASP A 71 -8.83 5.42 -18.06
C ASP A 71 -7.97 4.58 -17.12
N ALA A 72 -6.81 5.13 -16.75
CA ALA A 72 -5.85 4.51 -15.83
C ALA A 72 -6.44 4.27 -14.42
N TRP A 73 -7.33 5.15 -13.95
CA TRP A 73 -7.99 4.99 -12.67
C TRP A 73 -8.98 3.82 -12.66
N GLN A 74 -9.64 3.58 -13.80
CA GLN A 74 -10.52 2.43 -13.94
C GLN A 74 -9.71 1.12 -13.94
N ASN A 75 -8.56 1.10 -14.61
CA ASN A 75 -7.65 -0.06 -14.62
C ASN A 75 -7.14 -0.39 -13.21
N GLU A 76 -6.76 0.63 -12.43
CA GLU A 76 -6.37 0.46 -11.04
C GLU A 76 -7.53 -0.08 -10.19
N ALA A 77 -8.73 0.49 -10.36
CA ALA A 77 -9.93 0.09 -9.64
C ALA A 77 -10.30 -1.38 -9.91
N ASP A 78 -10.29 -1.79 -11.17
CA ASP A 78 -10.64 -3.16 -11.57
C ASP A 78 -9.58 -4.16 -11.09
N THR A 79 -8.30 -3.81 -11.16
CA THR A 79 -7.21 -4.63 -10.61
C THR A 79 -7.37 -4.79 -9.10
N ARG A 80 -7.72 -3.72 -8.37
CA ARG A 80 -7.94 -3.79 -6.92
C ARG A 80 -9.19 -4.61 -6.57
N ASN A 81 -10.24 -4.52 -7.37
CA ASN A 81 -11.46 -5.32 -7.14
C ASN A 81 -11.21 -6.81 -7.38
N ALA A 82 -10.20 -7.20 -8.17
CA ALA A 82 -9.80 -8.61 -8.33
C ALA A 82 -9.25 -9.25 -7.02
N ILE A 83 -8.99 -8.48 -5.97
CA ILE A 83 -8.76 -9.01 -4.61
C ILE A 83 -9.87 -9.99 -4.21
N MET A 84 -11.11 -9.77 -4.64
CA MET A 84 -12.24 -10.67 -4.34
C MET A 84 -12.03 -12.08 -4.89
N ASP A 85 -11.26 -12.25 -5.95
CA ASP A 85 -10.93 -13.58 -6.50
C ASP A 85 -10.03 -14.38 -5.55
N GLY A 86 -9.20 -13.71 -4.75
CA GLY A 86 -8.37 -14.31 -3.71
C GLY A 86 -9.14 -14.57 -2.40
N LEU A 87 -10.34 -14.00 -2.22
CA LEU A 87 -11.15 -14.11 -1.01
C LEU A 87 -12.28 -15.14 -1.10
N LYS A 88 -12.31 -16.01 -2.11
CA LYS A 88 -13.36 -17.01 -2.32
C LYS A 88 -13.57 -17.98 -1.15
N GLN A 89 -12.54 -18.19 -0.33
CA GLN A 89 -12.61 -19.06 0.85
C GLN A 89 -12.80 -18.27 2.16
N ALA A 90 -12.89 -16.95 2.10
CA ALA A 90 -13.06 -16.12 3.26
C ALA A 90 -14.45 -16.32 3.91
N ARG A 91 -14.47 -16.40 5.22
CA ARG A 91 -15.69 -16.52 6.02
C ARG A 91 -16.22 -15.13 6.42
N PRO A 92 -17.51 -15.00 6.76
CA PRO A 92 -18.10 -13.69 7.07
C PRO A 92 -17.36 -12.87 8.13
N ASP A 93 -16.78 -13.52 9.13
CA ASP A 93 -16.10 -12.87 10.26
C ASP A 93 -14.57 -12.82 10.09
N ASP A 94 -14.03 -13.28 8.97
CA ASP A 94 -12.60 -13.14 8.66
C ASP A 94 -12.25 -11.66 8.50
N LEU A 95 -11.06 -11.29 9.00
CA LEU A 95 -10.54 -9.93 8.91
C LEU A 95 -9.82 -9.74 7.56
N ILE A 96 -10.23 -8.74 6.82
CA ILE A 96 -9.63 -8.35 5.55
C ILE A 96 -8.90 -7.03 5.73
N LEU A 97 -7.59 -7.04 5.47
CA LEU A 97 -6.73 -5.87 5.41
C LEU A 97 -6.55 -5.50 3.94
N ILE A 98 -6.76 -4.23 3.59
CA ILE A 98 -6.63 -3.72 2.21
C ILE A 98 -5.71 -2.51 2.21
N SER A 99 -4.61 -2.60 1.47
CA SER A 99 -3.62 -1.53 1.31
C SER A 99 -2.85 -1.72 0.00
N ASP A 100 -1.89 -0.84 -0.31
CA ASP A 100 -0.91 -1.09 -1.37
C ASP A 100 0.31 -1.85 -0.79
N VAL A 101 1.15 -2.46 -1.64
CA VAL A 101 2.29 -3.28 -1.20
C VAL A 101 3.25 -2.53 -0.29
N ASP A 102 3.40 -1.22 -0.51
CA ASP A 102 4.28 -0.31 0.24
C ASP A 102 3.63 0.27 1.52
N GLU A 103 2.38 -0.09 1.80
CA GLU A 103 1.62 0.30 2.99
C GLU A 103 1.57 -0.86 4.00
N ILE A 104 2.67 -1.06 4.74
CA ILE A 104 2.84 -2.19 5.66
C ILE A 104 2.19 -1.88 7.01
N PHE A 105 1.32 -2.79 7.47
CA PHE A 105 0.68 -2.66 8.78
C PHE A 105 1.67 -2.96 9.92
N ASN A 106 1.51 -2.28 11.04
CA ASN A 106 2.18 -2.66 12.27
C ASN A 106 1.51 -3.93 12.84
N PRO A 107 2.22 -5.07 12.97
CA PRO A 107 1.64 -6.31 13.47
C PRO A 107 1.00 -6.17 14.86
N GLN A 108 1.50 -5.26 15.69
CA GLN A 108 0.99 -5.04 17.05
C GLN A 108 -0.44 -4.47 17.08
N VAL A 109 -0.87 -3.75 16.03
CA VAL A 109 -2.24 -3.19 16.01
C VAL A 109 -3.27 -4.18 15.45
N ILE A 110 -2.86 -5.17 14.67
CA ILE A 110 -3.76 -6.09 13.98
C ILE A 110 -4.71 -6.83 14.96
N PRO A 111 -4.26 -7.39 16.10
CA PRO A 111 -5.16 -8.03 17.07
C PRO A 111 -6.21 -7.09 17.62
N THR A 112 -5.96 -5.78 17.65
CA THR A 112 -6.88 -4.76 18.17
C THR A 112 -7.96 -4.35 17.16
N ILE A 113 -7.81 -4.72 15.86
CA ILE A 113 -8.71 -4.29 14.79
C ILE A 113 -10.07 -4.98 14.85
N ARG A 114 -10.15 -6.19 15.38
CA ARG A 114 -11.38 -6.97 15.53
C ARG A 114 -12.35 -6.23 16.47
N SER A 115 -13.14 -5.34 15.89
CA SER A 115 -14.13 -4.54 16.61
C SER A 115 -15.52 -4.72 16.01
N SER A 116 -16.55 -4.32 16.76
CA SER A 116 -17.93 -4.23 16.28
C SER A 116 -18.17 -3.13 15.25
N LYS A 117 -17.13 -2.38 14.85
CA LYS A 117 -17.24 -1.30 13.88
C LYS A 117 -17.29 -1.82 12.44
N LEU A 118 -17.92 -1.02 11.56
CA LEU A 118 -18.08 -1.34 10.15
C LEU A 118 -16.74 -1.49 9.43
N CYS A 119 -15.84 -0.54 9.66
CA CYS A 119 -14.46 -0.63 9.19
C CYS A 119 -13.50 0.11 10.12
N THR A 120 -12.21 -0.13 9.93
CA THR A 120 -11.11 0.58 10.59
C THR A 120 -10.23 1.23 9.54
N THR A 121 -9.93 2.53 9.69
CA THR A 121 -8.90 3.23 8.93
C THR A 121 -7.62 3.22 9.73
N ILE A 122 -6.52 2.79 9.11
CA ILE A 122 -5.24 2.64 9.77
C ILE A 122 -4.31 3.71 9.23
N TYR A 123 -3.90 4.65 10.10
CA TYR A 123 -3.02 5.73 9.73
C TYR A 123 -1.58 5.26 9.79
N GLN A 124 -0.85 5.47 8.69
CA GLN A 124 0.55 5.06 8.54
C GLN A 124 1.41 6.29 8.25
N ASN A 125 2.56 6.40 8.91
CA ASN A 125 3.51 7.47 8.65
C ASN A 125 4.15 7.28 7.27
N PHE A 126 4.33 8.38 6.52
CA PHE A 126 5.02 8.36 5.24
C PHE A 126 6.53 8.38 5.43
N TYR A 127 7.19 7.53 4.63
CA TYR A 127 8.64 7.52 4.41
C TYR A 127 8.89 7.52 2.91
N ASN A 128 9.67 8.46 2.41
CA ASN A 128 9.91 8.59 0.97
C ASN A 128 11.36 8.27 0.62
N TYR A 129 11.55 7.55 -0.48
CA TYR A 129 12.82 7.25 -1.15
C TYR A 129 13.77 6.36 -0.34
N GLN A 130 13.77 6.49 0.97
CA GLN A 130 14.56 5.70 1.90
C GLN A 130 13.70 5.30 3.10
N PHE A 131 13.89 4.08 3.61
CA PHE A 131 13.04 3.50 4.65
C PHE A 131 12.94 4.34 5.92
N ASN A 132 14.01 5.06 6.26
CA ASN A 132 14.05 5.88 7.46
C ASN A 132 13.91 7.40 7.19
N LEU A 133 13.59 7.81 5.97
CA LEU A 133 13.40 9.22 5.62
C LEU A 133 11.92 9.60 5.75
N GLN A 134 11.53 10.01 6.96
CA GLN A 134 10.14 10.32 7.31
C GLN A 134 9.71 11.68 6.75
N VAL A 135 8.48 11.74 6.25
CA VAL A 135 7.87 12.95 5.69
C VAL A 135 7.03 13.66 6.74
N PHE A 136 7.25 14.97 6.87
CA PHE A 136 6.49 15.87 7.73
C PHE A 136 5.74 16.92 6.89
N ASN A 137 4.64 17.41 7.44
CA ASN A 137 3.92 18.57 6.93
C ASN A 137 4.66 19.87 7.37
N THR A 138 4.24 21.01 6.85
CA THR A 138 4.79 22.33 7.17
C THR A 138 4.69 22.73 8.65
N ASP A 139 3.72 22.15 9.36
CA ASP A 139 3.49 22.34 10.79
C ASP A 139 4.27 21.36 11.68
N ASP A 140 5.30 20.72 11.12
CA ASP A 140 6.12 19.68 11.77
C ASP A 140 5.34 18.43 12.25
N THR A 141 4.09 18.25 11.85
CA THR A 141 3.35 17.03 12.14
C THR A 141 3.74 15.92 11.14
N PRO A 142 3.87 14.64 11.57
CA PRO A 142 4.12 13.54 10.66
C PRO A 142 3.03 13.45 9.60
N ARG A 143 3.45 13.38 8.32
CA ARG A 143 2.51 13.11 7.24
C ARG A 143 2.02 11.67 7.33
N GLN A 144 0.71 11.47 7.15
CA GLN A 144 0.09 10.16 7.31
C GLN A 144 -0.71 9.74 6.08
N CYS A 145 -0.54 8.49 5.66
CA CYS A 145 -1.45 7.79 4.76
C CYS A 145 -2.69 7.36 5.53
N LYS A 146 -3.87 7.60 4.95
CA LYS A 146 -5.19 7.31 5.55
C LYS A 146 -6.00 6.34 4.67
N LEU A 147 -5.34 5.71 3.71
CA LEU A 147 -5.95 4.81 2.74
C LEU A 147 -6.05 3.35 3.21
N PRO A 148 -5.08 2.81 4.00
CA PRO A 148 -5.18 1.45 4.50
C PRO A 148 -6.43 1.22 5.33
N LYS A 149 -7.13 0.11 5.06
CA LYS A 149 -8.40 -0.25 5.67
C LYS A 149 -8.39 -1.67 6.20
N ALA A 150 -9.20 -1.89 7.23
CA ALA A 150 -9.49 -3.22 7.75
C ALA A 150 -10.97 -3.35 8.11
N LEU A 151 -11.58 -4.49 7.78
CA LEU A 151 -12.97 -4.79 8.08
C LEU A 151 -13.21 -6.31 8.04
N SER A 152 -14.40 -6.75 8.50
CA SER A 152 -14.81 -8.13 8.27
C SER A 152 -15.20 -8.36 6.80
N TYR A 153 -15.02 -9.60 6.32
CA TYR A 153 -15.43 -9.98 4.97
C TYR A 153 -16.91 -9.69 4.71
N LYS A 154 -17.81 -9.97 5.67
CA LYS A 154 -19.23 -9.63 5.55
C LYS A 154 -19.49 -8.14 5.33
N ASN A 155 -18.71 -7.27 5.96
CA ASN A 155 -18.85 -5.83 5.78
C ASN A 155 -18.33 -5.38 4.42
N LEU A 156 -17.27 -6.01 3.89
CA LEU A 156 -16.79 -5.77 2.54
C LEU A 156 -17.87 -6.12 1.51
N VAL A 157 -18.51 -7.28 1.66
CA VAL A 157 -19.56 -7.74 0.73
C VAL A 157 -20.82 -6.88 0.88
N ASN A 158 -21.35 -6.71 2.10
CA ASN A 158 -22.69 -6.16 2.30
C ASN A 158 -22.76 -4.62 2.25
N PHE A 159 -21.71 -3.92 2.65
CA PHE A 159 -21.71 -2.47 2.69
C PHE A 159 -20.94 -1.82 1.54
N PHE A 160 -19.88 -2.47 1.09
CA PHE A 160 -19.01 -2.00 0.00
C PHE A 160 -19.24 -2.79 -1.30
N ASP A 161 -20.34 -3.55 -1.39
CA ASP A 161 -20.77 -4.29 -2.59
C ASP A 161 -19.67 -5.23 -3.14
N GLY A 162 -18.80 -5.77 -2.26
CA GLY A 162 -17.66 -6.58 -2.66
C GLY A 162 -16.63 -5.80 -3.50
N GLN A 163 -16.49 -4.50 -3.29
CA GLN A 163 -15.56 -3.64 -4.02
C GLN A 163 -14.46 -3.09 -3.11
N PRO A 164 -13.28 -3.74 -3.04
CA PRO A 164 -12.11 -3.24 -2.34
C PRO A 164 -11.72 -1.80 -2.69
N GLU A 165 -11.84 -1.42 -3.97
CA GLU A 165 -11.60 -0.05 -4.42
C GLU A 165 -12.56 0.95 -3.78
N MET A 166 -13.85 0.62 -3.69
CA MET A 166 -14.86 1.48 -3.06
C MET A 166 -14.54 1.73 -1.58
N LEU A 167 -14.05 0.72 -0.88
CA LEU A 167 -13.61 0.83 0.52
C LEU A 167 -12.39 1.75 0.65
N ARG A 168 -11.36 1.53 -0.17
CA ARG A 168 -10.11 2.28 -0.11
C ARG A 168 -10.31 3.76 -0.48
N ASN A 169 -10.97 4.00 -1.60
CA ASN A 169 -11.22 5.32 -2.16
C ASN A 169 -12.65 5.84 -1.88
N VAL A 170 -13.17 5.55 -0.70
CA VAL A 170 -14.56 5.85 -0.32
C VAL A 170 -15.01 7.30 -0.56
N LYS A 171 -14.09 8.26 -0.49
CA LYS A 171 -14.38 9.69 -0.77
C LYS A 171 -14.74 9.93 -2.25
N ARG A 172 -14.27 9.08 -3.17
CA ARG A 172 -14.57 9.14 -4.60
C ARG A 172 -15.75 8.23 -5.00
N SER A 173 -16.22 7.38 -4.08
CA SER A 173 -17.24 6.36 -4.33
C SER A 173 -18.68 6.91 -4.28
N ALA A 174 -19.62 6.09 -4.73
CA ALA A 174 -21.06 6.34 -4.62
C ALA A 174 -21.53 6.52 -3.16
N ILE A 175 -20.85 5.91 -2.19
CA ILE A 175 -21.16 6.08 -0.75
C ILE A 175 -21.06 7.56 -0.34
N ARG A 176 -20.08 8.29 -0.87
CA ARG A 176 -19.90 9.73 -0.57
C ARG A 176 -21.09 10.58 -1.06
N LYS A 177 -21.72 10.17 -2.15
CA LYS A 177 -22.89 10.86 -2.73
C LYS A 177 -24.17 10.60 -1.92
N ASN A 178 -24.25 9.49 -1.19
CA ASN A 178 -25.38 9.16 -0.31
C ASN A 178 -25.04 9.64 1.12
N TRP A 179 -25.65 10.76 1.53
CA TRP A 179 -25.33 11.40 2.81
C TRP A 179 -25.61 10.50 4.04
N LEU A 180 -26.67 9.67 3.99
CA LEU A 180 -27.00 8.73 5.07
C LEU A 180 -25.95 7.63 5.19
N LYS A 181 -25.61 6.95 4.07
CA LYS A 181 -24.54 5.94 4.05
C LYS A 181 -23.19 6.54 4.47
N TRP A 182 -22.88 7.76 4.00
CA TRP A 182 -21.65 8.45 4.37
C TRP A 182 -21.57 8.80 5.84
N ARG A 183 -22.66 9.33 6.44
CA ARG A 183 -22.73 9.64 7.86
C ARG A 183 -22.63 8.38 8.71
N TRP A 184 -23.35 7.32 8.33
CA TRP A 184 -23.28 6.01 8.95
C TRP A 184 -21.85 5.44 8.95
N LEU A 185 -21.19 5.45 7.78
CA LEU A 185 -19.81 5.02 7.65
C LEU A 185 -18.89 5.80 8.60
N LYS A 186 -18.95 7.12 8.59
CA LYS A 186 -18.12 7.95 9.47
C LYS A 186 -18.29 7.59 10.95
N TRP A 187 -19.52 7.37 11.37
CA TRP A 187 -19.80 7.04 12.78
C TRP A 187 -19.34 5.64 13.16
N ASN A 188 -19.35 4.73 12.20
CA ASN A 188 -18.97 3.33 12.39
C ASN A 188 -17.56 3.01 11.88
N THR A 189 -16.74 4.03 11.61
CA THR A 189 -15.31 3.87 11.29
C THR A 189 -14.48 4.13 12.54
N ARG A 190 -13.64 3.13 12.90
CA ARG A 190 -12.57 3.31 13.88
C ARG A 190 -11.34 3.87 13.19
N VAL A 191 -10.56 4.69 13.90
CA VAL A 191 -9.25 5.16 13.44
C VAL A 191 -8.20 4.63 14.40
N ILE A 192 -7.14 4.02 13.85
CA ILE A 192 -5.94 3.62 14.58
C ILE A 192 -4.79 4.51 14.10
N GLN A 193 -4.17 5.22 15.03
CA GLN A 193 -2.99 6.04 14.76
C GLN A 193 -1.73 5.16 14.79
N GLN A 194 -0.67 5.58 14.05
CA GLN A 194 0.63 4.89 14.03
C GLN A 194 0.50 3.39 13.75
N GLY A 195 -0.45 3.03 12.87
CA GLY A 195 -0.78 1.64 12.59
C GLY A 195 0.09 0.98 11.54
N GLY A 196 1.22 1.59 11.19
CA GLY A 196 2.17 1.05 10.22
C GLY A 196 2.97 2.09 9.47
N TRP A 197 3.56 1.68 8.36
CA TRP A 197 4.50 2.45 7.55
C TRP A 197 4.04 2.49 6.09
N HIS A 198 4.09 3.67 5.47
CA HIS A 198 3.94 3.82 4.03
C HIS A 198 5.31 4.16 3.44
N PHE A 199 5.97 3.16 2.87
CA PHE A 199 7.30 3.23 2.27
C PHE A 199 7.23 3.60 0.78
N SER A 200 6.91 4.86 0.53
CA SER A 200 6.64 5.36 -0.81
C SER A 200 7.92 5.61 -1.60
N TRP A 201 7.98 5.14 -2.85
CA TRP A 201 9.10 5.38 -3.75
C TRP A 201 10.46 4.85 -3.27
N ILE A 202 10.48 3.75 -2.48
CA ILE A 202 11.73 3.11 -2.04
C ILE A 202 12.30 2.28 -3.19
N MET A 203 12.98 2.96 -4.10
CA MET A 203 13.60 2.37 -5.28
C MET A 203 14.67 3.28 -5.86
N THR A 204 15.44 2.80 -6.85
CA THR A 204 16.48 3.61 -7.50
C THR A 204 15.86 4.77 -8.30
N PRO A 205 16.61 5.86 -8.53
CA PRO A 205 16.14 6.99 -9.33
C PRO A 205 15.62 6.60 -10.72
N GLN A 206 16.25 5.63 -11.37
CA GLN A 206 15.81 5.09 -12.66
C GLN A 206 14.43 4.41 -12.54
N ARG A 207 14.24 3.59 -11.51
CA ARG A 207 12.95 2.93 -11.26
C ARG A 207 11.85 3.91 -10.85
N ILE A 208 12.19 4.99 -10.15
CA ILE A 208 11.24 6.07 -9.85
C ILE A 208 10.75 6.71 -11.15
N ALA A 209 11.66 7.02 -12.09
CA ALA A 209 11.32 7.59 -13.39
C ALA A 209 10.42 6.65 -14.21
N GLU A 210 10.74 5.36 -14.28
CA GLU A 210 9.90 4.36 -14.95
C GLU A 210 8.52 4.23 -14.30
N LYS A 211 8.46 4.22 -12.97
CA LYS A 211 7.19 4.13 -12.23
C LYS A 211 6.31 5.36 -12.48
N MET A 212 6.87 6.57 -12.58
CA MET A 212 6.11 7.79 -12.91
C MET A 212 5.32 7.63 -14.20
N SER A 213 5.89 6.96 -15.22
CA SER A 213 5.23 6.75 -16.52
C SER A 213 4.23 5.60 -16.56
N SER A 214 4.06 4.82 -15.47
CA SER A 214 3.23 3.61 -15.43
C SER A 214 2.05 3.68 -14.47
N ILE A 215 2.04 4.64 -13.55
CA ILE A 215 0.99 4.82 -12.55
C ILE A 215 -0.19 5.64 -13.07
N SER A 216 -1.32 5.60 -12.34
CA SER A 216 -2.54 6.35 -12.66
C SER A 216 -2.41 7.88 -12.48
N HIS A 217 -1.41 8.34 -11.74
CA HIS A 217 -1.08 9.75 -11.53
C HIS A 217 -0.22 10.34 -12.66
N THR A 218 -0.73 10.36 -13.88
CA THR A 218 -0.01 10.84 -15.07
C THR A 218 0.33 12.34 -15.00
N GLU A 219 -0.34 13.11 -14.14
CA GLU A 219 -0.05 14.53 -13.90
C GLU A 219 1.33 14.79 -13.28
N TYR A 220 1.97 13.74 -12.73
CA TYR A 220 3.32 13.82 -12.16
C TYR A 220 4.43 13.42 -13.16
N ASP A 221 4.07 12.84 -14.31
CA ASP A 221 5.00 12.42 -15.36
C ASP A 221 5.39 13.61 -16.25
N LEU A 222 6.03 14.62 -15.67
CA LEU A 222 6.51 15.79 -16.39
C LEU A 222 8.03 15.69 -16.59
N PRO A 223 8.58 16.10 -17.76
CA PRO A 223 10.01 15.97 -18.05
C PRO A 223 10.94 16.63 -17.02
N GLU A 224 10.47 17.68 -16.35
CA GLU A 224 11.21 18.38 -15.30
C GLU A 224 11.38 17.55 -14.03
N PHE A 225 10.40 16.66 -13.72
CA PHE A 225 10.42 15.77 -12.54
C PHE A 225 10.86 14.36 -12.88
N ASN A 226 10.44 13.85 -14.05
CA ASN A 226 10.77 12.52 -14.53
C ASN A 226 12.15 12.46 -15.19
N ASN A 227 13.18 12.80 -14.41
CA ASN A 227 14.57 12.81 -14.81
C ASN A 227 15.41 12.14 -13.70
N PRO A 228 16.12 11.03 -13.96
CA PRO A 228 16.90 10.31 -12.95
C PRO A 228 17.97 11.17 -12.26
N GLU A 229 18.61 12.12 -12.97
CA GLU A 229 19.61 13.01 -12.37
C GLU A 229 18.96 14.00 -11.38
N HIS A 230 17.82 14.59 -11.76
CA HIS A 230 17.03 15.43 -10.86
C HIS A 230 16.57 14.64 -9.65
N ILE A 231 16.01 13.45 -9.84
CA ILE A 231 15.53 12.56 -8.77
C ILE A 231 16.67 12.23 -7.80
N MET A 232 17.83 11.85 -8.30
CA MET A 232 19.01 11.54 -7.49
C MET A 232 19.44 12.73 -6.63
N LYS A 233 19.50 13.92 -7.22
CA LYS A 233 19.85 15.17 -6.52
C LYS A 233 18.88 15.48 -5.38
N VAL A 234 17.58 15.42 -5.67
CA VAL A 234 16.51 15.72 -4.72
C VAL A 234 16.50 14.73 -3.55
N ILE A 235 16.71 13.44 -3.81
CA ILE A 235 16.82 12.41 -2.76
C ILE A 235 18.05 12.68 -1.87
N ALA A 236 19.20 13.04 -2.46
CA ALA A 236 20.41 13.37 -1.70
C ALA A 236 20.20 14.58 -0.78
N GLN A 237 19.41 15.57 -1.21
CA GLN A 237 19.06 16.77 -0.46
C GLN A 237 17.94 16.56 0.55
N ALA A 238 17.31 15.37 0.58
CA ALA A 238 16.10 15.06 1.37
C ALA A 238 14.95 16.03 1.08
N GLU A 239 14.71 16.31 -0.20
CA GLU A 239 13.65 17.19 -0.69
C GLU A 239 12.53 16.40 -1.39
N ASP A 240 11.42 17.05 -1.68
CA ASP A 240 10.30 16.44 -2.44
C ASP A 240 10.53 16.58 -3.96
N ILE A 241 10.46 15.46 -4.70
CA ILE A 241 10.73 15.44 -6.16
C ILE A 241 9.85 16.45 -6.93
N TRP A 242 8.65 16.72 -6.46
CA TRP A 242 7.71 17.65 -7.09
C TRP A 242 7.73 19.04 -6.47
N GLY A 243 8.74 19.36 -5.64
CA GLY A 243 8.88 20.67 -5.00
C GLY A 243 7.72 21.04 -4.05
N ARG A 244 6.97 20.04 -3.56
CA ARG A 244 5.89 20.29 -2.60
C ARG A 244 6.49 20.68 -1.25
N ASP A 245 5.83 21.60 -0.56
CA ASP A 245 6.27 22.07 0.75
C ASP A 245 6.13 20.96 1.81
N ARG A 246 7.18 20.13 1.91
CA ARG A 246 7.31 18.98 2.80
C ARG A 246 8.72 18.90 3.34
N LYS A 247 8.83 18.48 4.58
CA LYS A 247 10.11 18.28 5.24
C LYS A 247 10.39 16.79 5.36
N LEU A 248 11.55 16.35 4.89
CA LEU A 248 12.00 14.96 4.99
C LEU A 248 13.11 14.88 6.04
N VAL A 249 12.94 14.03 7.05
CA VAL A 249 13.87 13.91 8.19
C VAL A 249 14.26 12.46 8.41
N ALA A 250 15.56 12.19 8.43
CA ALA A 250 16.07 10.87 8.76
C ALA A 250 15.77 10.51 10.21
N GLN A 251 15.16 9.33 10.42
CA GLN A 251 14.83 8.79 11.73
C GLN A 251 15.80 7.67 12.10
N PRO A 252 16.21 7.55 13.36
CA PRO A 252 17.04 6.44 13.82
C PRO A 252 16.23 5.14 13.72
N LEU A 253 16.87 4.09 13.21
CA LEU A 253 16.26 2.76 13.14
C LEU A 253 16.22 2.12 14.54
N SER A 254 15.03 1.70 14.95
CA SER A 254 14.84 0.95 16.19
C SER A 254 13.63 0.00 16.07
N HIS A 255 13.63 -1.08 16.82
CA HIS A 255 12.51 -2.04 16.89
C HIS A 255 11.21 -1.42 17.42
N SER A 256 11.28 -0.30 18.12
CA SER A 256 10.09 0.42 18.60
C SER A 256 9.43 1.26 17.53
N THR A 257 10.13 1.59 16.45
CA THR A 257 9.68 2.55 15.43
C THR A 257 9.59 1.98 14.02
N PHE A 258 10.32 0.90 13.73
CA PHE A 258 10.38 0.27 12.41
C PHE A 258 10.09 -1.23 12.47
N PRO A 259 9.77 -1.88 11.33
CA PRO A 259 9.64 -3.33 11.26
C PRO A 259 10.89 -4.03 11.77
N CYS A 260 10.74 -5.05 12.63
CA CYS A 260 11.88 -5.78 13.18
C CYS A 260 12.79 -6.34 12.07
N HIS A 261 12.19 -6.91 11.02
CA HIS A 261 12.95 -7.45 9.88
C HIS A 261 13.85 -6.40 9.20
N LEU A 262 13.37 -5.15 9.06
CA LEU A 262 14.19 -4.05 8.53
C LEU A 262 15.36 -3.71 9.45
N VAL A 263 15.10 -3.66 10.77
CA VAL A 263 16.11 -3.30 11.79
C VAL A 263 17.17 -4.40 11.92
N ASP A 264 16.76 -5.67 11.89
CA ASP A 264 17.67 -6.81 12.05
C ASP A 264 18.52 -7.07 10.80
N ASN A 265 18.04 -6.64 9.62
CA ASN A 265 18.68 -6.88 8.33
C ASN A 265 19.14 -5.59 7.63
N GLN A 266 19.56 -4.57 8.38
CA GLN A 266 19.93 -3.24 7.83
C GLN A 266 20.92 -3.32 6.67
N GLN A 267 21.84 -4.27 6.68
CA GLN A 267 22.82 -4.45 5.61
C GLN A 267 22.16 -4.74 4.26
N ALA A 268 21.11 -5.59 4.25
CA ALA A 268 20.37 -5.91 3.02
C ALA A 268 19.59 -4.71 2.46
N PHE A 269 19.21 -3.77 3.33
CA PHE A 269 18.46 -2.55 2.97
C PHE A 269 19.33 -1.30 2.88
N SER A 270 20.68 -1.42 3.04
CA SER A 270 21.61 -0.29 3.20
C SER A 270 21.54 0.74 2.06
N GLN A 271 21.30 0.29 0.82
CA GLN A 271 21.12 1.18 -0.35
C GLN A 271 19.95 2.17 -0.16
N PHE A 272 18.95 1.81 0.64
CA PHE A 272 17.73 2.58 0.85
C PHE A 272 17.59 3.06 2.30
N LEU A 273 18.71 3.29 2.96
CA LEU A 273 18.76 3.90 4.28
C LEU A 273 19.54 5.23 4.23
N LYS A 274 19.01 6.27 4.90
CA LYS A 274 19.71 7.53 5.10
C LYS A 274 20.63 7.38 6.31
N LEU A 275 21.92 7.51 6.08
CA LEU A 275 22.95 7.53 7.14
C LEU A 275 23.03 8.89 7.83
#